data_7d1818cd8fe7216823bbe7a97c3f47e2
#
_entry.id   7d1818cd8fe7216823bbe7a97c3f47e2
#
_cell.length_a   1.000
_cell.length_b   1.000
_cell.length_c   1.000
_cell.angle_alpha   90.00
_cell.angle_beta   90.00
_cell.angle_gamma   90.00
#
_symmetry.space_group_name_H-M   'P 1'
#
loop_
_entity.id
_entity.type
_entity.pdbx_description
1 polymer ?
#
loop_
_entity_poly.entity_id
_entity_poly.type
_entity_poly.pdbx_seq_one_letter_code
_entity_poly.pdbx_strand_id
1 'polypeptide(L)'
;VKKITIDEPATTPMRAIIPTKTLAEVSRLLPTDNPAMINIIWNRTQIVFNFESIYIISRLIEGTYPEYEKVIPSQFDSSAVINRHEFAGAVDRVSLLAKDISYNVIRYDWSESNVTLSTQNTEIGMAKEDVAVEFKGTPFTISFNGRYISDILRHSTGDNIHLFLKQNGPVVIRQDNNPNYTYVVTPV
;
A
#
# COMPACT_ATOMS: atom_id res chain seq x y z
N VAL A 1 -3.79 0.63 -5.19
CA VAL A 1 -5.00 0.97 -5.98
C VAL A 1 -6.24 0.72 -5.15
N LYS A 2 -7.16 1.66 -5.12
CA LYS A 2 -8.51 1.49 -4.56
C LYS A 2 -9.53 1.83 -5.64
N LYS A 3 -10.46 0.91 -5.91
CA LYS A 3 -11.60 1.15 -6.80
C LYS A 3 -12.84 1.35 -5.93
N ILE A 4 -13.63 2.36 -6.24
CA ILE A 4 -14.92 2.59 -5.59
C ILE A 4 -16.00 2.72 -6.66
N THR A 5 -17.19 2.23 -6.35
CA THR A 5 -18.38 2.47 -7.17
C THR A 5 -19.06 3.72 -6.66
N ILE A 6 -19.48 4.59 -7.55
CA ILE A 6 -20.28 5.78 -7.23
C ILE A 6 -21.69 5.57 -7.79
N ASP A 7 -22.70 6.01 -7.02
CA ASP A 7 -24.11 5.78 -7.38
C ASP A 7 -24.51 6.59 -8.61
N GLU A 8 -23.95 7.79 -8.77
CA GLU A 8 -24.17 8.64 -9.93
C GLU A 8 -22.91 8.64 -10.81
N PRO A 9 -22.95 8.04 -12.01
CA PRO A 9 -21.80 8.01 -12.89
C PRO A 9 -21.46 9.43 -13.37
N ALA A 10 -20.17 9.72 -13.44
CA ALA A 10 -19.70 10.98 -14.00
C ALA A 10 -20.11 11.08 -15.48
N THR A 11 -20.68 12.21 -15.85
CA THR A 11 -21.13 12.50 -17.24
C THR A 11 -19.95 12.51 -18.23
N THR A 12 -18.75 12.80 -17.74
CA THR A 12 -17.53 12.82 -18.55
C THR A 12 -16.40 12.13 -17.80
N PRO A 13 -15.75 11.10 -18.39
CA PRO A 13 -14.58 10.47 -17.78
C PRO A 13 -13.46 11.48 -17.57
N MET A 14 -12.85 11.45 -16.40
CA MET A 14 -11.71 12.29 -16.06
C MET A 14 -10.51 11.45 -15.64
N ARG A 15 -9.33 11.87 -16.07
CA ARG A 15 -8.05 11.43 -15.50
C ARG A 15 -7.28 12.65 -15.04
N ALA A 16 -6.85 12.67 -13.79
CA ALA A 16 -6.08 13.77 -13.24
C ALA A 16 -5.03 13.24 -12.26
N ILE A 17 -3.87 13.87 -12.25
CA ILE A 17 -2.85 13.63 -11.25
C ILE A 17 -2.95 14.77 -10.23
N ILE A 18 -3.45 14.43 -9.04
CA ILE A 18 -3.69 15.38 -7.96
C ILE A 18 -2.53 15.27 -6.97
N PRO A 19 -1.93 16.39 -6.52
CA PRO A 19 -0.91 16.36 -5.48
C PRO A 19 -1.43 15.67 -4.21
N THR A 20 -0.65 14.75 -3.66
CA THR A 20 -1.01 14.02 -2.42
C THR A 20 -1.31 14.97 -1.26
N LYS A 21 -0.56 16.10 -1.17
CA LYS A 21 -0.79 17.14 -0.16
C LYS A 21 -2.20 17.72 -0.24
N THR A 22 -2.72 17.94 -1.45
CA THR A 22 -4.09 18.43 -1.66
C THR A 22 -5.12 17.43 -1.15
N LEU A 23 -4.95 16.16 -1.50
CA LEU A 23 -5.86 15.09 -1.04
C LEU A 23 -5.80 14.91 0.49
N ALA A 24 -4.63 15.04 1.08
CA ALA A 24 -4.46 15.00 2.54
C ALA A 24 -5.22 16.14 3.22
N GLU A 25 -5.16 17.36 2.68
CA GLU A 25 -5.93 18.50 3.21
C GLU A 25 -7.44 18.30 3.04
N VAL A 26 -7.89 17.83 1.89
CA VAL A 26 -9.32 17.50 1.68
C VAL A 26 -9.74 16.46 2.72
N SER A 27 -8.99 15.38 2.88
CA SER A 27 -9.31 14.32 3.86
C SER A 27 -9.34 14.82 5.30
N ARG A 28 -8.45 15.75 5.66
CA ARG A 28 -8.37 16.33 7.01
C ARG A 28 -9.55 17.24 7.34
N LEU A 29 -10.08 17.95 6.34
CA LEU A 29 -11.14 18.96 6.50
C LEU A 29 -12.53 18.39 6.27
N LEU A 30 -12.64 17.17 5.71
CA LEU A 30 -13.94 16.51 5.56
C LEU A 30 -14.53 16.17 6.94
N PRO A 31 -15.83 16.45 7.16
CA PRO A 31 -16.51 16.04 8.38
C PRO A 31 -16.48 14.50 8.51
N THR A 32 -16.15 14.00 9.69
CA THR A 32 -16.11 12.55 9.99
C THR A 32 -17.46 12.05 10.51
N ASP A 33 -18.26 12.92 11.11
CA ASP A 33 -19.43 12.53 11.87
C ASP A 33 -20.73 12.56 11.05
N ASN A 34 -20.72 13.25 9.91
CA ASN A 34 -21.87 13.32 9.00
C ASN A 34 -21.44 13.15 7.54
N PRO A 35 -22.24 12.44 6.72
CA PRO A 35 -22.01 12.41 5.29
C PRO A 35 -22.07 13.83 4.71
N ALA A 36 -20.99 14.29 4.08
CA ALA A 36 -20.91 15.56 3.42
C ALA A 36 -20.92 15.38 1.90
N MET A 37 -21.69 16.20 1.21
CA MET A 37 -21.62 16.29 -0.25
C MET A 37 -20.38 17.07 -0.64
N ILE A 38 -19.55 16.48 -1.47
CA ILE A 38 -18.38 17.12 -2.06
C ILE A 38 -18.66 17.42 -3.53
N ASN A 39 -18.54 18.69 -3.90
CA ASN A 39 -18.56 19.09 -5.31
C ASN A 39 -17.13 19.13 -5.82
N ILE A 40 -16.85 18.36 -6.86
CA ILE A 40 -15.55 18.32 -7.50
C ILE A 40 -15.66 18.96 -8.87
N ILE A 41 -14.97 20.08 -9.05
CA ILE A 41 -14.96 20.85 -10.29
C ILE A 41 -13.52 20.85 -10.81
N TRP A 42 -13.35 20.63 -12.09
CA TRP A 42 -12.01 20.57 -12.69
C TRP A 42 -11.95 21.14 -14.09
N ASN A 43 -10.77 21.54 -14.49
CA ASN A 43 -10.39 21.84 -15.85
C ASN A 43 -9.06 21.15 -16.20
N ARG A 44 -8.42 21.52 -17.28
CA ARG A 44 -7.17 20.90 -17.72
C ARG A 44 -5.98 21.08 -16.75
N THR A 45 -5.99 22.11 -15.93
CA THR A 45 -4.84 22.52 -15.10
C THR A 45 -5.15 22.59 -13.61
N GLN A 46 -6.41 22.59 -13.23
CA GLN A 46 -6.85 22.83 -11.84
C GLN A 46 -8.00 21.91 -11.45
N ILE A 47 -8.07 21.62 -10.17
CA ILE A 47 -9.17 20.93 -9.51
C ILE A 47 -9.61 21.73 -8.29
N VAL A 48 -10.91 21.79 -8.07
CA VAL A 48 -11.55 22.46 -6.92
C VAL A 48 -12.38 21.43 -6.18
N PHE A 49 -12.18 21.34 -4.89
CA PHE A 49 -13.04 20.61 -3.96
C PHE A 49 -13.84 21.64 -3.17
N ASN A 50 -15.17 21.54 -3.25
CA ASN A 50 -16.08 22.42 -2.52
C ASN A 50 -17.02 21.59 -1.66
N PHE A 51 -17.02 21.82 -0.37
CA PHE A 51 -17.92 21.22 0.60
C PHE A 51 -18.19 22.21 1.73
N GLU A 52 -19.45 22.30 2.14
CA GLU A 52 -19.92 23.30 3.09
C GLU A 52 -19.48 24.73 2.69
N SER A 53 -18.71 25.42 3.53
CA SER A 53 -18.13 26.73 3.25
C SER A 53 -16.66 26.70 2.84
N ILE A 54 -16.12 25.50 2.57
CA ILE A 54 -14.69 25.30 2.29
C ILE A 54 -14.47 25.11 0.79
N TYR A 55 -13.49 25.84 0.25
CA TYR A 55 -12.99 25.72 -1.11
C TYR A 55 -11.50 25.38 -1.08
N ILE A 56 -11.12 24.25 -1.65
CA ILE A 56 -9.74 23.86 -1.82
C ILE A 56 -9.44 23.84 -3.31
N ILE A 57 -8.53 24.69 -3.74
CA ILE A 57 -8.11 24.80 -5.13
C ILE A 57 -6.68 24.29 -5.26
N SER A 58 -6.44 23.41 -6.22
CA SER A 58 -5.11 22.87 -6.50
C SER A 58 -4.80 22.84 -7.98
N ARG A 59 -3.54 23.04 -8.33
CA ARG A 59 -3.04 22.72 -9.67
C ARG A 59 -2.90 21.22 -9.83
N LEU A 60 -3.24 20.70 -11.00
CA LEU A 60 -2.98 19.34 -11.41
C LEU A 60 -1.50 19.19 -11.77
N ILE A 61 -0.95 18.01 -11.54
CA ILE A 61 0.39 17.66 -11.99
C ILE A 61 0.31 17.28 -13.47
N GLU A 62 1.13 17.92 -14.30
CA GLU A 62 1.24 17.59 -15.71
C GLU A 62 1.94 16.25 -15.91
N GLY A 63 1.49 15.48 -16.91
CA GLY A 63 2.08 14.20 -17.27
C GLY A 63 1.07 13.08 -17.42
N THR A 64 1.58 11.89 -17.70
CA THR A 64 0.80 10.67 -17.81
C THR A 64 1.04 9.81 -16.60
N TYR A 65 -0.03 9.46 -15.89
CA TYR A 65 0.07 8.52 -14.77
C TYR A 65 0.47 7.13 -15.29
N PRO A 66 1.45 6.47 -14.67
CA PRO A 66 1.88 5.14 -15.08
C PRO A 66 0.72 4.15 -15.16
N GLU A 67 0.74 3.29 -16.18
CA GLU A 67 -0.25 2.21 -16.32
C GLU A 67 0.03 1.11 -15.29
N TYR A 68 -0.43 1.31 -14.06
CA TYR A 68 -0.18 0.39 -12.94
C TYR A 68 -0.69 -1.03 -13.21
N GLU A 69 -1.69 -1.19 -14.06
CA GLU A 69 -2.23 -2.51 -14.42
C GLU A 69 -1.18 -3.39 -15.11
N LYS A 70 -0.25 -2.79 -15.85
CA LYS A 70 0.87 -3.51 -16.49
C LYS A 70 1.94 -3.98 -15.49
N VAL A 71 1.97 -3.39 -14.30
CA VAL A 71 2.92 -3.77 -13.23
C VAL A 71 2.39 -4.94 -12.41
N ILE A 72 1.07 -5.19 -12.44
CA ILE A 72 0.45 -6.30 -11.71
C ILE A 72 0.72 -7.60 -12.48
N PRO A 73 1.44 -8.58 -11.90
CA PRO A 73 1.65 -9.86 -12.55
C PRO A 73 0.33 -10.59 -12.82
N SER A 74 0.24 -11.25 -13.95
CA SER A 74 -0.90 -12.12 -14.29
C SER A 74 -0.82 -13.50 -13.64
N GLN A 75 0.39 -13.92 -13.21
CA GLN A 75 0.66 -15.19 -12.58
C GLN A 75 1.59 -15.01 -11.39
N PHE A 76 1.41 -15.84 -10.37
CA PHE A 76 2.18 -15.84 -9.14
C PHE A 76 2.71 -17.24 -8.88
N ASP A 77 3.92 -17.33 -8.31
CA ASP A 77 4.59 -18.60 -8.02
C ASP A 77 4.17 -19.14 -6.64
N SER A 78 3.77 -18.24 -5.76
CA SER A 78 3.43 -18.56 -4.37
C SER A 78 2.35 -17.63 -3.84
N SER A 79 1.66 -18.07 -2.79
CA SER A 79 0.71 -17.24 -2.05
C SER A 79 0.86 -17.45 -0.55
N ALA A 80 0.50 -16.43 0.21
CA ALA A 80 0.54 -16.48 1.67
C ALA A 80 -0.68 -15.77 2.27
N VAL A 81 -1.17 -16.32 3.40
CA VAL A 81 -2.15 -15.65 4.26
C VAL A 81 -1.50 -15.46 5.63
N ILE A 82 -1.54 -14.24 6.14
CA ILE A 82 -0.84 -13.86 7.36
C ILE A 82 -1.70 -12.93 8.21
N ASN A 83 -1.65 -13.10 9.53
CA ASN A 83 -2.31 -12.17 10.44
C ASN A 83 -1.69 -10.78 10.32
N ARG A 84 -2.53 -9.78 10.02
CA ARG A 84 -2.10 -8.41 9.75
C ARG A 84 -1.43 -7.75 10.96
N HIS A 85 -1.96 -7.97 12.16
CA HIS A 85 -1.45 -7.33 13.39
C HIS A 85 -0.09 -7.90 13.79
N GLU A 86 0.07 -9.22 13.74
CA GLU A 86 1.34 -9.88 14.05
C GLU A 86 2.41 -9.47 13.05
N PHE A 87 2.06 -9.48 11.77
CA PHE A 87 2.99 -9.10 10.72
C PHE A 87 3.39 -7.62 10.80
N ALA A 88 2.43 -6.71 11.06
CA ALA A 88 2.73 -5.29 11.25
C ALA A 88 3.67 -5.05 12.44
N GLY A 89 3.41 -5.73 13.57
CA GLY A 89 4.28 -5.65 14.74
C GLY A 89 5.71 -6.13 14.45
N ALA A 90 5.87 -7.25 13.74
CA ALA A 90 7.18 -7.77 13.36
C ALA A 90 7.91 -6.82 12.39
N VAL A 91 7.22 -6.32 11.36
CA VAL A 91 7.79 -5.34 10.40
C VAL A 91 8.23 -4.08 11.13
N ASP A 92 7.41 -3.54 12.03
CA ASP A 92 7.75 -2.31 12.78
C ASP A 92 8.97 -2.54 13.68
N ARG A 93 9.07 -3.67 14.42
CA ARG A 93 10.22 -3.98 15.28
C ARG A 93 11.51 -4.18 14.47
N VAL A 94 11.47 -4.98 13.41
CA VAL A 94 12.64 -5.19 12.54
C VAL A 94 13.07 -3.91 11.86
N SER A 95 12.11 -3.04 11.47
CA SER A 95 12.37 -1.74 10.88
C SER A 95 13.15 -0.78 11.79
N LEU A 96 13.12 -0.96 13.12
CA LEU A 96 13.89 -0.11 14.03
C LEU A 96 15.40 -0.15 13.75
N LEU A 97 15.92 -1.34 13.40
CA LEU A 97 17.33 -1.49 13.04
C LEU A 97 17.62 -1.19 11.57
N ALA A 98 16.61 -1.26 10.70
CA ALA A 98 16.76 -1.00 9.28
C ALA A 98 16.77 0.50 8.92
N LYS A 99 16.30 1.39 9.81
CA LYS A 99 16.11 2.83 9.53
C LYS A 99 17.40 3.59 9.18
N ASP A 100 18.52 3.19 9.74
CA ASP A 100 19.81 3.87 9.58
C ASP A 100 20.67 3.27 8.48
N ILE A 101 20.18 2.25 7.80
CA ILE A 101 20.87 1.62 6.67
C ILE A 101 20.18 2.02 5.37
N SER A 102 20.98 2.11 4.30
CA SER A 102 20.52 2.40 2.93
C SER A 102 19.20 1.69 2.61
N TYR A 103 18.15 2.46 2.42
CA TYR A 103 16.84 2.02 1.93
C TYR A 103 15.92 1.24 2.89
N ASN A 104 16.20 1.12 4.19
CA ASN A 104 15.32 0.43 5.15
C ASN A 104 14.92 -0.99 4.67
N VAL A 105 15.89 -1.77 4.22
CA VAL A 105 15.67 -3.08 3.62
C VAL A 105 15.43 -4.14 4.69
N ILE A 106 14.34 -4.86 4.56
CA ILE A 106 14.02 -6.06 5.34
C ILE A 106 13.99 -7.25 4.40
N ARG A 107 14.67 -8.31 4.78
CA ARG A 107 14.67 -9.60 4.12
C ARG A 107 13.55 -10.46 4.68
N TYR A 108 12.84 -11.15 3.80
CA TYR A 108 11.74 -12.07 4.09
C TYR A 108 12.10 -13.46 3.56
N ASP A 109 12.33 -14.41 4.45
CA ASP A 109 12.58 -15.81 4.12
C ASP A 109 11.27 -16.59 4.34
N TRP A 110 10.59 -16.95 3.24
CA TRP A 110 9.31 -17.66 3.25
C TRP A 110 9.51 -19.16 3.36
N SER A 111 8.74 -19.80 4.26
CA SER A 111 8.68 -21.25 4.44
C SER A 111 7.23 -21.71 4.58
N GLU A 112 6.98 -23.00 4.69
CA GLU A 112 5.63 -23.57 4.71
C GLU A 112 4.74 -23.04 5.84
N SER A 113 5.32 -22.77 7.01
CA SER A 113 4.56 -22.40 8.21
C SER A 113 4.92 -21.04 8.80
N ASN A 114 6.00 -20.42 8.34
CA ASN A 114 6.43 -19.12 8.86
C ASN A 114 7.15 -18.30 7.79
N VAL A 115 7.15 -16.99 7.99
CA VAL A 115 8.05 -16.06 7.32
C VAL A 115 9.02 -15.48 8.35
N THR A 116 10.32 -15.57 8.06
CA THR A 116 11.36 -14.95 8.87
C THR A 116 11.70 -13.57 8.30
N LEU A 117 11.45 -12.54 9.09
CA LEU A 117 11.87 -11.17 8.80
C LEU A 117 13.23 -10.93 9.39
N SER A 118 14.17 -10.41 8.61
CA SER A 118 15.50 -10.07 9.14
C SER A 118 16.07 -8.81 8.51
N THR A 119 16.89 -8.12 9.30
CA THR A 119 17.74 -7.03 8.82
C THR A 119 19.04 -7.07 9.58
N GLN A 120 20.11 -6.64 8.94
CA GLN A 120 21.44 -6.58 9.55
C GLN A 120 22.03 -5.19 9.40
N ASN A 121 22.44 -4.63 10.51
CA ASN A 121 23.20 -3.39 10.59
C ASN A 121 24.59 -3.69 11.14
N THR A 122 25.63 -3.33 10.42
CA THR A 122 27.01 -3.62 10.80
C THR A 122 27.46 -2.92 12.09
N GLU A 123 26.81 -1.82 12.45
CA GLU A 123 27.15 -1.02 13.62
C GLU A 123 26.29 -1.33 14.85
N ILE A 124 25.01 -1.65 14.63
CA ILE A 124 24.02 -1.80 15.72
C ILE A 124 23.72 -3.28 16.01
N GLY A 125 23.76 -4.15 15.00
CA GLY A 125 23.50 -5.57 15.15
C GLY A 125 22.48 -6.13 14.15
N MET A 126 21.80 -7.21 14.53
CA MET A 126 20.84 -7.93 13.70
C MET A 126 19.49 -8.02 14.42
N ALA A 127 18.40 -7.79 13.68
CA ALA A 127 17.06 -8.14 14.11
C ALA A 127 16.55 -9.32 13.30
N LYS A 128 15.87 -10.24 13.97
CA LYS A 128 15.23 -11.39 13.34
C LYS A 128 13.93 -11.70 14.08
N GLU A 129 12.84 -11.89 13.33
CA GLU A 129 11.55 -12.30 13.86
C GLU A 129 10.87 -13.30 12.93
N ASP A 130 10.18 -14.26 13.54
CA ASP A 130 9.39 -15.26 12.83
C ASP A 130 7.91 -14.97 13.03
N VAL A 131 7.14 -14.99 11.95
CA VAL A 131 5.69 -14.79 11.96
C VAL A 131 5.02 -15.98 11.31
N ALA A 132 4.00 -16.54 11.96
CA ALA A 132 3.23 -17.66 11.44
C ALA A 132 2.50 -17.27 10.15
N VAL A 133 2.48 -18.16 9.17
CA VAL A 133 1.86 -17.91 7.87
C VAL A 133 1.31 -19.22 7.28
N GLU A 134 0.19 -19.11 6.57
CA GLU A 134 -0.26 -20.15 5.65
C GLU A 134 0.36 -19.89 4.28
N PHE A 135 1.47 -20.56 4.00
CA PHE A 135 2.21 -20.38 2.76
C PHE A 135 1.95 -21.54 1.79
N LYS A 136 1.75 -21.19 0.52
CA LYS A 136 1.61 -22.16 -0.58
C LYS A 136 2.60 -21.82 -1.69
N GLY A 137 3.50 -22.72 -1.98
CA GLY A 137 4.54 -22.59 -3.00
C GLY A 137 5.89 -23.13 -2.55
N THR A 138 6.91 -22.85 -3.32
CA THR A 138 8.29 -23.24 -2.98
C THR A 138 8.91 -22.17 -2.08
N PRO A 139 9.57 -22.53 -0.97
CA PRO A 139 10.30 -21.59 -0.11
C PRO A 139 11.29 -20.73 -0.90
N PHE A 140 11.31 -19.43 -0.62
CA PHE A 140 12.23 -18.50 -1.26
C PHE A 140 12.47 -17.25 -0.41
N THR A 141 13.46 -16.46 -0.82
CA THR A 141 13.82 -15.21 -0.16
C THR A 141 13.49 -14.02 -1.06
N ILE A 142 13.01 -12.94 -0.47
CA ILE A 142 12.76 -11.67 -1.15
C ILE A 142 12.99 -10.51 -0.17
N SER A 143 13.37 -9.34 -0.67
CA SER A 143 13.61 -8.16 0.19
C SER A 143 12.75 -7.00 -0.24
N PHE A 144 12.26 -6.22 0.75
CA PHE A 144 11.46 -5.03 0.53
C PHE A 144 11.94 -3.87 1.39
N ASN A 145 11.62 -2.66 0.94
CA ASN A 145 11.70 -1.49 1.81
C ASN A 145 10.61 -1.61 2.90
N GLY A 146 11.04 -1.68 4.16
CA GLY A 146 10.16 -1.85 5.31
C GLY A 146 9.09 -0.76 5.45
N ARG A 147 9.39 0.49 5.02
CA ARG A 147 8.41 1.59 5.05
C ARG A 147 7.21 1.31 4.15
N TYR A 148 7.45 0.76 2.95
CA TYR A 148 6.36 0.46 2.03
C TYR A 148 5.44 -0.63 2.60
N ILE A 149 6.02 -1.64 3.23
CA ILE A 149 5.24 -2.70 3.88
C ILE A 149 4.48 -2.14 5.09
N SER A 150 5.13 -1.37 5.98
CA SER A 150 4.44 -0.70 7.11
C SER A 150 3.29 0.18 6.64
N ASP A 151 3.49 0.98 5.58
CA ASP A 151 2.44 1.85 5.04
C ASP A 151 1.24 1.05 4.51
N ILE A 152 1.49 -0.07 3.82
CA ILE A 152 0.43 -0.98 3.36
C ILE A 152 -0.36 -1.52 4.56
N LEU A 153 0.34 -2.01 5.58
CA LEU A 153 -0.28 -2.64 6.76
C LEU A 153 -1.10 -1.66 7.59
N ARG A 154 -0.66 -0.40 7.71
CA ARG A 154 -1.40 0.68 8.39
C ARG A 154 -2.71 1.04 7.69
N HIS A 155 -2.74 0.97 6.37
CA HIS A 155 -3.92 1.30 5.57
C HIS A 155 -4.79 0.09 5.24
N SER A 156 -4.36 -1.10 5.65
CA SER A 156 -5.13 -2.33 5.52
C SER A 156 -6.11 -2.49 6.67
N THR A 157 -7.26 -3.08 6.40
CA THR A 157 -8.30 -3.41 7.36
C THR A 157 -8.53 -4.92 7.37
N GLY A 158 -9.20 -5.44 8.39
CA GLY A 158 -9.41 -6.88 8.56
C GLY A 158 -8.27 -7.55 9.33
N ASP A 159 -8.44 -8.83 9.62
CA ASP A 159 -7.53 -9.60 10.45
C ASP A 159 -6.39 -10.20 9.66
N ASN A 160 -6.62 -10.53 8.39
CA ASN A 160 -5.62 -11.15 7.53
C ASN A 160 -5.34 -10.32 6.30
N ILE A 161 -4.15 -10.50 5.76
CA ILE A 161 -3.73 -10.06 4.45
C ILE A 161 -3.33 -11.25 3.60
N HIS A 162 -3.59 -11.14 2.32
CA HIS A 162 -3.25 -12.14 1.30
C HIS A 162 -2.13 -11.59 0.43
N LEU A 163 -1.02 -12.30 0.40
CA LEU A 163 0.13 -11.96 -0.44
C LEU A 163 0.16 -12.92 -1.63
N PHE A 164 0.31 -12.37 -2.80
CA PHE A 164 0.55 -13.09 -4.04
C PHE A 164 1.96 -12.75 -4.50
N LEU A 165 2.81 -13.74 -4.46
CA LEU A 165 4.25 -13.59 -4.50
C LEU A 165 4.79 -14.12 -5.83
N LYS A 166 5.75 -13.39 -6.39
CA LYS A 166 6.50 -13.82 -7.55
C LYS A 166 7.98 -13.71 -7.24
N GLN A 167 8.71 -14.80 -7.43
CA GLN A 167 10.16 -14.80 -7.24
C GLN A 167 10.79 -13.79 -8.21
N ASN A 168 11.56 -12.84 -7.68
CA ASN A 168 12.18 -11.75 -8.44
C ASN A 168 11.18 -10.81 -9.15
N GLY A 169 9.96 -10.70 -8.67
CA GLY A 169 8.94 -9.84 -9.26
C GLY A 169 8.11 -9.08 -8.21
N PRO A 170 7.20 -8.23 -8.67
CA PRO A 170 6.30 -7.52 -7.79
C PRO A 170 5.43 -8.47 -6.96
N VAL A 171 5.16 -8.07 -5.73
CA VAL A 171 4.21 -8.73 -4.84
C VAL A 171 2.91 -7.95 -4.84
N VAL A 172 1.81 -8.67 -4.93
CA VAL A 172 0.47 -8.12 -4.79
C VAL A 172 -0.05 -8.45 -3.40
N ILE A 173 -0.53 -7.44 -2.69
CA ILE A 173 -1.12 -7.59 -1.36
C ILE A 173 -2.58 -7.18 -1.43
N ARG A 174 -3.45 -8.03 -0.92
CA ARG A 174 -4.88 -7.80 -0.76
C ARG A 174 -5.27 -8.02 0.70
N GLN A 175 -6.41 -7.46 1.09
CA GLN A 175 -6.92 -7.59 2.44
C GLN A 175 -8.25 -8.36 2.44
N ASP A 176 -8.60 -8.96 3.57
CA ASP A 176 -9.90 -9.55 3.77
C ASP A 176 -11.00 -8.50 3.56
N ASN A 177 -12.14 -8.95 3.04
CA ASN A 177 -13.37 -8.16 2.93
C ASN A 177 -13.29 -6.89 2.07
N ASN A 178 -12.19 -6.65 1.34
CA ASN A 178 -12.09 -5.50 0.45
C ASN A 178 -11.39 -5.83 -0.87
N PRO A 179 -12.08 -6.49 -1.80
CA PRO A 179 -11.50 -6.91 -3.08
C PRO A 179 -11.09 -5.72 -3.97
N ASN A 180 -11.61 -4.52 -3.67
CA ASN A 180 -11.33 -3.32 -4.42
C ASN A 180 -10.01 -2.64 -4.01
N TYR A 181 -9.33 -3.18 -2.98
CA TYR A 181 -8.06 -2.67 -2.50
C TYR A 181 -6.93 -3.60 -2.93
N THR A 182 -6.01 -3.09 -3.72
CA THR A 182 -4.84 -3.84 -4.19
C THR A 182 -3.59 -3.00 -4.01
N TYR A 183 -2.63 -3.53 -3.30
CA TYR A 183 -1.29 -2.96 -3.21
C TYR A 183 -0.34 -3.75 -4.10
N VAL A 184 0.60 -3.05 -4.72
CA VAL A 184 1.68 -3.66 -5.48
C VAL A 184 2.98 -3.07 -4.96
N VAL A 185 3.91 -3.92 -4.60
CA VAL A 185 5.23 -3.52 -4.13
C VAL A 185 6.30 -4.29 -4.88
N THR A 186 7.33 -3.59 -5.35
CA THR A 186 8.49 -4.20 -6.00
C THR A 186 9.56 -4.53 -4.99
N PRO A 187 10.26 -5.66 -5.13
CA PRO A 187 11.42 -5.98 -4.30
C PRO A 187 12.57 -5.00 -4.56
N VAL A 188 13.50 -5.00 -3.62
CA VAL A 188 14.75 -4.21 -3.67
C VAL A 188 15.89 -5.10 -4.11
#